data_0537c45869763e321a8575dc2268677d
#
_entry.id   0537c45869763e321a8575dc2268677d
#
_cell.length_a   1.000
_cell.length_b   1.000
_cell.length_c   1.000
_cell.angle_alpha   90.00
_cell.angle_beta   90.00
_cell.angle_gamma   90.00
#
_symmetry.space_group_name_H-M   'P 1'
#
loop_
_entity.id
_entity.type
_entity.pdbx_description
1 polymer ?
#
loop_
_entity_poly.entity_id
_entity_poly.type
_entity_poly.pdbx_seq_one_letter_code
_entity_poly.pdbx_strand_id
1 'polypeptide(L)'
;IGLENYLKYVEYKDINFFYKNELKLKPENIINYQRKYYYDGEWNKKYEALTLPLVGWINSQDRQILAKVSALAYNMVFTGPVIEEFKNFLVPVSIIIGTRDRTGPGRGWKRKNVDYELGRYDRLGKQVKKRNSRINIINLENIGHLPHIEDFKTFFNALENTL
;
A
#
# COMPACT_ATOMS: atom_id res chain seq x y z
N ILE A 1 0.11 -2.29 2.56
CA ILE A 1 0.01 -1.29 3.65
C ILE A 1 0.04 -2.07 4.96
N GLY A 2 0.66 -1.51 6.01
CA GLY A 2 0.74 -2.15 7.33
C GLY A 2 2.11 -2.71 7.71
N LEU A 3 3.06 -2.72 6.81
CA LEU A 3 4.43 -3.14 7.10
C LEU A 3 5.35 -2.00 7.58
N GLU A 4 4.82 -0.78 7.67
CA GLU A 4 5.53 0.41 8.14
C GLU A 4 4.68 1.20 9.13
N ASN A 5 5.31 1.83 10.10
CA ASN A 5 4.70 2.86 10.93
C ASN A 5 5.00 4.22 10.31
N TYR A 6 4.09 4.70 9.47
CA TYR A 6 4.30 5.91 8.67
C TYR A 6 4.54 7.15 9.53
N LEU A 7 3.88 7.29 10.69
CA LEU A 7 4.06 8.45 11.58
C LEU A 7 5.47 8.57 12.18
N LYS A 8 6.30 7.55 12.08
CA LYS A 8 7.73 7.67 12.41
C LYS A 8 8.48 8.55 11.41
N TYR A 9 7.98 8.64 10.18
CA TYR A 9 8.72 9.21 9.04
C TYR A 9 8.06 10.45 8.44
N VAL A 10 6.73 10.58 8.59
CA VAL A 10 5.95 11.65 7.96
C VAL A 10 5.28 12.54 9.00
N GLU A 11 4.93 13.75 8.59
CA GLU A 11 4.10 14.64 9.41
C GLU A 11 2.67 14.09 9.46
N TYR A 12 2.05 14.20 10.63
CA TYR A 12 0.62 13.91 10.72
C TYR A 12 -0.18 14.94 9.93
N LYS A 13 -1.16 14.45 9.19
CA LYS A 13 -2.16 15.27 8.51
C LYS A 13 -3.55 14.84 8.97
N ASP A 14 -4.44 15.80 9.18
CA ASP A 14 -5.79 15.53 9.66
C ASP A 14 -6.73 15.01 8.55
N ILE A 15 -7.92 14.59 8.96
CA ILE A 15 -8.94 14.07 8.03
C ILE A 15 -9.34 15.12 6.99
N ASN A 16 -9.36 16.42 7.34
CA ASN A 16 -9.73 17.49 6.41
C ASN A 16 -8.68 17.68 5.32
N PHE A 17 -7.39 17.50 5.65
CA PHE A 17 -6.32 17.48 4.66
C PHE A 17 -6.55 16.37 3.64
N PHE A 18 -6.78 15.14 4.11
CA PHE A 18 -7.05 14.01 3.21
C PHE A 18 -8.30 14.22 2.38
N TYR A 19 -9.41 14.64 3.00
CA TYR A 19 -10.66 14.91 2.31
C TYR A 19 -10.51 15.94 1.18
N LYS A 20 -9.85 17.06 1.46
CA LYS A 20 -9.59 18.09 0.44
C LYS A 20 -8.71 17.56 -0.71
N ASN A 21 -7.78 16.67 -0.43
CA ASN A 21 -6.94 16.05 -1.47
C ASN A 21 -7.74 15.05 -2.31
N GLU A 22 -8.57 14.22 -1.69
CA GLU A 22 -9.46 13.29 -2.42
C GLU A 22 -10.40 14.05 -3.37
N LEU A 23 -10.96 15.18 -2.95
CA LEU A 23 -11.80 16.01 -3.80
C LEU A 23 -11.06 16.66 -4.98
N LYS A 24 -9.74 16.73 -4.95
CA LYS A 24 -8.92 17.27 -6.05
C LYS A 24 -8.47 16.22 -7.05
N LEU A 25 -8.67 14.93 -6.74
CA LEU A 25 -8.22 13.86 -7.61
C LEU A 25 -8.89 13.94 -8.99
N LYS A 26 -8.06 13.65 -10.00
CA LYS A 26 -8.47 13.48 -11.39
C LYS A 26 -8.07 12.08 -11.85
N PRO A 27 -8.65 11.53 -12.92
CA PRO A 27 -8.31 10.22 -13.44
C PRO A 27 -6.80 10.01 -13.62
N GLU A 28 -6.10 11.02 -14.13
CA GLU A 28 -4.66 10.97 -14.38
C GLU A 28 -3.85 10.80 -13.09
N ASN A 29 -4.32 11.35 -11.97
CA ASN A 29 -3.66 11.20 -10.69
C ASN A 29 -3.70 9.73 -10.22
N ILE A 30 -4.84 9.05 -10.41
CA ILE A 30 -5.03 7.64 -10.06
C ILE A 30 -4.12 6.77 -10.94
N ILE A 31 -4.18 6.96 -12.26
CA ILE A 31 -3.41 6.22 -13.24
C ILE A 31 -1.90 6.36 -12.96
N ASN A 32 -1.43 7.61 -12.81
CA ASN A 32 -0.02 7.89 -12.56
C ASN A 32 0.47 7.33 -11.23
N TYR A 33 -0.37 7.38 -10.19
CA TYR A 33 -0.05 6.80 -8.89
C TYR A 33 0.13 5.28 -8.99
N GLN A 34 -0.83 4.57 -9.60
CA GLN A 34 -0.74 3.13 -9.75
C GLN A 34 0.43 2.72 -10.63
N ARG A 35 0.61 3.35 -11.81
CA ARG A 35 1.76 3.08 -12.67
C ARG A 35 3.06 3.19 -11.89
N LYS A 36 3.26 4.29 -11.16
CA LYS A 36 4.51 4.56 -10.47
C LYS A 36 4.75 3.68 -9.25
N TYR A 37 3.72 3.45 -8.43
CA TYR A 37 3.91 2.86 -7.12
C TYR A 37 3.37 1.43 -6.98
N TYR A 38 2.35 1.06 -7.75
CA TYR A 38 1.85 -0.31 -7.75
C TYR A 38 2.70 -1.22 -8.63
N TYR A 39 3.13 -0.69 -9.79
CA TYR A 39 3.77 -1.46 -10.84
C TYR A 39 5.21 -1.03 -11.15
N ASP A 40 5.79 -0.10 -10.37
CA ASP A 40 7.17 0.41 -10.52
C ASP A 40 7.51 0.88 -11.94
N GLY A 41 6.55 1.54 -12.60
CA GLY A 41 6.66 2.09 -13.95
C GLY A 41 6.14 1.18 -15.06
N GLU A 42 5.97 -0.11 -14.84
CA GLU A 42 5.34 -1.01 -15.82
C GLU A 42 3.86 -0.65 -15.99
N TRP A 43 3.40 -0.66 -17.25
CA TRP A 43 2.02 -0.29 -17.55
C TRP A 43 1.48 -0.97 -18.81
N ASN A 44 0.23 -1.40 -18.75
CA ASN A 44 -0.49 -2.01 -19.87
C ASN A 44 -2.00 -1.78 -19.72
N LYS A 45 -2.77 -2.17 -20.74
CA LYS A 45 -4.24 -2.01 -20.77
C LYS A 45 -4.95 -2.77 -19.63
N LYS A 46 -4.41 -3.93 -19.20
CA LYS A 46 -4.97 -4.69 -18.07
C LYS A 46 -4.86 -3.89 -16.77
N TYR A 47 -3.70 -3.27 -16.52
CA TYR A 47 -3.50 -2.44 -15.32
C TYR A 47 -4.33 -1.16 -15.37
N GLU A 48 -4.43 -0.55 -16.56
CA GLU A 48 -5.28 0.63 -16.75
C GLU A 48 -6.75 0.34 -16.43
N ALA A 49 -7.28 -0.80 -16.87
CA ALA A 49 -8.64 -1.21 -16.58
C ALA A 49 -8.92 -1.34 -15.06
N LEU A 50 -7.93 -1.68 -14.25
CA LEU A 50 -8.05 -1.77 -12.79
C LEU A 50 -8.22 -0.41 -12.11
N THR A 51 -7.95 0.68 -12.79
CA THR A 51 -8.20 2.04 -12.27
C THR A 51 -9.66 2.48 -12.42
N LEU A 52 -10.43 1.84 -13.29
CA LEU A 52 -11.81 2.25 -13.63
C LEU A 52 -12.75 2.39 -12.43
N PRO A 53 -12.74 1.48 -11.42
CA PRO A 53 -13.57 1.67 -10.22
C PRO A 53 -13.26 2.98 -9.50
N LEU A 54 -11.98 3.30 -9.28
CA LEU A 54 -11.57 4.54 -8.60
C LEU A 54 -11.88 5.78 -9.43
N VAL A 55 -11.70 5.71 -10.74
CA VAL A 55 -12.11 6.76 -11.69
C VAL A 55 -13.61 6.96 -11.65
N GLY A 56 -14.38 5.87 -11.59
CA GLY A 56 -15.84 5.92 -11.43
C GLY A 56 -16.25 6.64 -10.14
N TRP A 57 -15.58 6.36 -9.03
CA TRP A 57 -15.85 6.98 -7.72
C TRP A 57 -15.67 8.50 -7.77
N ILE A 58 -14.56 8.98 -8.32
CA ILE A 58 -14.31 10.43 -8.37
C ILE A 58 -15.21 11.18 -9.36
N ASN A 59 -15.84 10.48 -10.30
CA ASN A 59 -16.77 11.03 -11.27
C ASN A 59 -18.25 10.80 -10.89
N SER A 60 -18.53 10.11 -9.78
CA SER A 60 -19.88 9.79 -9.34
C SER A 60 -20.56 10.95 -8.62
N GLN A 61 -21.88 10.87 -8.49
CA GLN A 61 -22.67 11.79 -7.66
C GLN A 61 -22.29 11.68 -6.18
N ASP A 62 -21.82 10.52 -5.74
CA ASP A 62 -21.41 10.23 -4.36
C ASP A 62 -19.95 10.63 -4.06
N ARG A 63 -19.30 11.36 -4.97
CA ARG A 63 -17.88 11.77 -4.83
C ARG A 63 -17.54 12.31 -3.46
N GLN A 64 -18.40 13.16 -2.87
CA GLN A 64 -18.13 13.77 -1.56
C GLN A 64 -18.13 12.73 -0.43
N ILE A 65 -19.08 11.80 -0.47
CA ILE A 65 -19.18 10.71 0.51
C ILE A 65 -17.96 9.79 0.38
N LEU A 66 -17.64 9.38 -0.85
CA LEU A 66 -16.49 8.50 -1.13
C LEU A 66 -15.17 9.16 -0.75
N ALA A 67 -14.99 10.45 -1.04
CA ALA A 67 -13.83 11.22 -0.60
C ALA A 67 -13.71 11.26 0.93
N LYS A 68 -14.84 11.36 1.65
CA LYS A 68 -14.85 11.33 3.12
C LYS A 68 -14.45 9.95 3.65
N VAL A 69 -14.97 8.87 3.05
CA VAL A 69 -14.60 7.49 3.39
C VAL A 69 -13.11 7.25 3.16
N SER A 70 -12.59 7.67 2.00
CA SER A 70 -11.15 7.59 1.70
C SER A 70 -10.31 8.35 2.72
N ALA A 71 -10.72 9.55 3.10
CA ALA A 71 -10.02 10.37 4.10
C ALA A 71 -9.98 9.69 5.48
N LEU A 72 -11.08 9.06 5.90
CA LEU A 72 -11.12 8.28 7.14
C LEU A 72 -10.21 7.06 7.07
N ALA A 73 -10.22 6.33 5.95
CA ALA A 73 -9.33 5.19 5.73
C ALA A 73 -7.85 5.61 5.77
N TYR A 74 -7.49 6.73 5.12
CA TYR A 74 -6.14 7.29 5.23
C TYR A 74 -5.77 7.63 6.67
N ASN A 75 -6.66 8.28 7.41
CA ASN A 75 -6.40 8.58 8.82
C ASN A 75 -6.12 7.30 9.63
N MET A 76 -6.90 6.23 9.43
CA MET A 76 -6.68 4.93 10.08
C MET A 76 -5.30 4.33 9.75
N VAL A 77 -4.84 4.45 8.49
CA VAL A 77 -3.52 3.97 8.07
C VAL A 77 -2.39 4.65 8.87
N PHE A 78 -2.54 5.93 9.17
CA PHE A 78 -1.53 6.69 9.93
C PHE A 78 -1.65 6.52 11.43
N THR A 79 -2.87 6.48 11.98
CA THR A 79 -3.10 6.45 13.43
C THR A 79 -3.17 5.05 14.04
N GLY A 80 -3.35 4.00 13.20
CA GLY A 80 -3.40 2.59 13.62
C GLY A 80 -2.27 1.75 13.03
N PRO A 81 -0.99 1.97 13.41
CA PRO A 81 0.16 1.27 12.82
C PRO A 81 0.24 -0.19 13.30
N VAL A 82 -0.48 -1.08 12.65
CA VAL A 82 -0.56 -2.51 13.00
C VAL A 82 0.79 -3.23 13.08
N ILE A 83 1.82 -2.72 12.43
CA ILE A 83 3.18 -3.28 12.47
C ILE A 83 3.73 -3.39 13.90
N GLU A 84 3.30 -2.55 14.82
CA GLU A 84 3.79 -2.58 16.20
C GLU A 84 3.23 -3.79 16.98
N GLU A 85 2.10 -4.36 16.51
CA GLU A 85 1.48 -5.56 17.09
C GLU A 85 2.08 -6.87 16.56
N PHE A 86 2.88 -6.84 15.50
CA PHE A 86 3.45 -8.07 14.90
C PHE A 86 4.33 -8.86 15.87
N LYS A 87 4.96 -8.21 16.84
CA LYS A 87 5.71 -8.86 17.92
C LYS A 87 4.83 -9.76 18.80
N ASN A 88 3.53 -9.52 18.83
CA ASN A 88 2.56 -10.20 19.68
C ASN A 88 1.86 -11.40 18.99
N PHE A 89 2.22 -11.73 17.75
CA PHE A 89 1.62 -12.89 17.07
C PHE A 89 1.90 -14.19 17.81
N LEU A 90 0.84 -14.89 18.15
CA LEU A 90 0.89 -16.19 18.82
C LEU A 90 0.74 -17.37 17.84
N VAL A 91 0.31 -17.09 16.61
CA VAL A 91 0.11 -18.06 15.53
C VAL A 91 1.11 -17.82 14.40
N PRO A 92 1.41 -18.82 13.57
CA PRO A 92 2.17 -18.62 12.33
C PRO A 92 1.46 -17.62 11.41
N VAL A 93 2.22 -16.70 10.81
CA VAL A 93 1.72 -15.70 9.87
C VAL A 93 2.59 -15.70 8.63
N SER A 94 2.01 -15.94 7.47
CA SER A 94 2.69 -15.81 6.19
C SER A 94 2.33 -14.48 5.53
N ILE A 95 3.34 -13.73 5.08
CA ILE A 95 3.18 -12.46 4.40
C ILE A 95 3.79 -12.59 3.00
N ILE A 96 2.93 -12.46 1.98
CA ILE A 96 3.33 -12.53 0.58
C ILE A 96 3.56 -11.11 0.08
N ILE A 97 4.72 -10.82 -0.48
CA ILE A 97 5.17 -9.48 -0.89
C ILE A 97 5.66 -9.50 -2.33
N GLY A 98 5.14 -8.59 -3.16
CA GLY A 98 5.73 -8.31 -4.46
C GLY A 98 6.94 -7.37 -4.32
N THR A 99 8.09 -7.75 -4.85
CA THR A 99 9.35 -6.99 -4.64
C THR A 99 9.40 -5.67 -5.44
N ARG A 100 8.53 -5.48 -6.44
CA ARG A 100 8.35 -4.20 -7.16
C ARG A 100 7.32 -3.27 -6.54
N ASP A 101 6.64 -3.67 -5.46
CA ASP A 101 5.72 -2.75 -4.76
C ASP A 101 6.49 -1.56 -4.19
N ARG A 102 6.01 -0.36 -4.51
CA ARG A 102 6.56 0.92 -4.05
C ARG A 102 5.51 1.77 -3.32
N THR A 103 4.42 1.16 -2.87
CA THR A 103 3.39 1.90 -2.14
C THR A 103 3.93 2.40 -0.81
N GLY A 104 3.81 3.69 -0.55
CA GLY A 104 4.32 4.32 0.68
C GLY A 104 3.54 5.59 1.01
N PRO A 105 2.41 5.47 1.73
CA PRO A 105 1.62 6.61 2.16
C PRO A 105 2.45 7.66 2.88
N GLY A 106 2.18 8.92 2.60
CA GLY A 106 2.86 10.04 3.27
C GLY A 106 4.16 10.52 2.61
N ARG A 107 4.57 9.91 1.50
CA ARG A 107 5.82 10.25 0.81
C ARG A 107 5.93 11.74 0.44
N GLY A 108 4.81 12.40 0.15
CA GLY A 108 4.75 13.83 -0.20
C GLY A 108 4.89 14.79 0.99
N TRP A 109 4.85 14.29 2.23
CA TRP A 109 5.01 15.10 3.45
C TRP A 109 5.91 14.41 4.49
N LYS A 110 6.96 13.80 4.01
CA LYS A 110 8.03 13.25 4.84
C LYS A 110 8.64 14.36 5.70
N ARG A 111 8.94 14.07 6.96
CA ARG A 111 9.59 15.04 7.85
C ARG A 111 10.95 15.46 7.30
N LYS A 112 11.32 16.72 7.50
CA LYS A 112 12.67 17.21 7.27
C LYS A 112 13.63 16.37 8.12
N ASN A 113 14.80 16.08 7.63
CA ASN A 113 15.84 15.31 8.35
C ASN A 113 15.53 13.83 8.59
N VAL A 114 14.52 13.25 7.96
CA VAL A 114 14.29 11.80 7.96
C VAL A 114 14.85 11.21 6.68
N ASP A 115 15.95 10.48 6.83
CA ASP A 115 16.53 9.68 5.73
C ASP A 115 15.96 8.27 5.77
N TYR A 116 14.71 8.12 5.34
CA TYR A 116 14.02 6.84 5.23
C TYR A 116 13.19 6.81 3.95
N GLU A 117 13.35 5.76 3.17
CA GLU A 117 12.61 5.57 1.92
C GLU A 117 11.39 4.68 2.18
N LEU A 118 10.20 5.29 2.13
CA LEU A 118 8.92 4.60 2.30
C LEU A 118 8.61 3.67 1.12
N GLY A 119 7.96 2.53 1.41
CA GLY A 119 7.46 1.61 0.40
C GLY A 119 8.55 0.78 -0.30
N ARG A 120 9.63 0.46 0.40
CA ARG A 120 10.68 -0.44 -0.10
C ARG A 120 10.35 -1.88 0.27
N TYR A 121 9.32 -2.44 -0.39
CA TYR A 121 8.85 -3.79 -0.10
C TYR A 121 9.90 -4.87 -0.39
N ASP A 122 10.83 -4.61 -1.30
CA ASP A 122 12.04 -5.42 -1.52
C ASP A 122 12.92 -5.59 -0.27
N ARG A 123 12.79 -4.68 0.72
CA ARG A 123 13.57 -4.69 1.98
C ARG A 123 12.71 -4.91 3.22
N LEU A 124 11.43 -4.51 3.16
CA LEU A 124 10.53 -4.53 4.33
C LEU A 124 10.34 -5.93 4.89
N GLY A 125 10.25 -6.96 4.05
CA GLY A 125 10.11 -8.35 4.51
C GLY A 125 11.17 -8.75 5.52
N LYS A 126 12.44 -8.43 5.26
CA LYS A 126 13.56 -8.73 6.19
C LYS A 126 13.42 -8.00 7.53
N GLN A 127 12.90 -6.77 7.53
CA GLN A 127 12.70 -5.98 8.75
C GLN A 127 11.53 -6.53 9.57
N VAL A 128 10.45 -6.90 8.90
CA VAL A 128 9.25 -7.45 9.52
C VAL A 128 9.52 -8.82 10.14
N LYS A 129 10.27 -9.69 9.45
CA LYS A 129 10.67 -11.02 9.95
C LYS A 129 11.38 -10.95 11.31
N LYS A 130 12.17 -9.90 11.54
CA LYS A 130 12.90 -9.72 12.82
C LYS A 130 11.98 -9.43 14.01
N ARG A 131 10.72 -9.06 13.79
CA ARG A 131 9.79 -8.72 14.87
C ARG A 131 9.23 -9.94 15.59
N ASN A 132 9.07 -11.05 14.86
CA ASN A 132 8.55 -12.29 15.45
C ASN A 132 9.00 -13.49 14.59
N SER A 133 9.50 -14.52 15.24
CA SER A 133 9.96 -15.75 14.58
C SER A 133 8.83 -16.51 13.86
N ARG A 134 7.58 -16.31 14.28
CA ARG A 134 6.39 -16.91 13.65
C ARG A 134 6.00 -16.28 12.31
N ILE A 135 6.62 -15.14 11.94
CA ILE A 135 6.35 -14.52 10.65
C ILE A 135 7.18 -15.20 9.58
N ASN A 136 6.52 -15.69 8.54
CA ASN A 136 7.14 -16.17 7.31
C ASN A 136 6.98 -15.11 6.21
N ILE A 137 8.04 -14.80 5.47
CA ILE A 137 8.01 -13.84 4.36
C ILE A 137 8.22 -14.60 3.05
N ILE A 138 7.32 -14.41 2.13
CA ILE A 138 7.39 -14.95 0.77
C ILE A 138 7.51 -13.77 -0.18
N ASN A 139 8.69 -13.58 -0.75
CA ASN A 139 8.92 -12.55 -1.76
C ASN A 139 8.58 -13.10 -3.14
N LEU A 140 7.72 -12.40 -3.85
CA LEU A 140 7.44 -12.65 -5.26
C LEU A 140 8.27 -11.69 -6.10
N GLU A 141 9.34 -12.22 -6.69
CA GLU A 141 10.29 -11.41 -7.43
C GLU A 141 9.67 -10.82 -8.69
N ASN A 142 9.99 -9.54 -8.95
CA ASN A 142 9.49 -8.79 -10.10
C ASN A 142 7.96 -8.66 -10.20
N ILE A 143 7.26 -8.77 -9.08
CA ILE A 143 5.82 -8.57 -8.99
C ILE A 143 5.53 -7.32 -8.16
N GLY A 144 4.50 -6.57 -8.55
CA GLY A 144 4.12 -5.31 -7.91
C GLY A 144 3.12 -5.48 -6.75
N HIS A 145 2.30 -4.45 -6.55
CA HIS A 145 1.41 -4.32 -5.40
C HIS A 145 0.24 -5.31 -5.38
N LEU A 146 -0.18 -5.82 -6.54
CA LEU A 146 -1.34 -6.70 -6.69
C LEU A 146 -0.93 -8.06 -7.31
N PRO A 147 -0.16 -8.89 -6.57
CA PRO A 147 0.38 -10.14 -7.09
C PRO A 147 -0.69 -11.06 -7.69
N HIS A 148 -1.83 -11.19 -7.02
CA HIS A 148 -2.96 -12.02 -7.45
C HIS A 148 -3.62 -11.57 -8.77
N ILE A 149 -3.32 -10.36 -9.23
CA ILE A 149 -3.79 -9.84 -10.53
C ILE A 149 -2.67 -9.88 -11.55
N GLU A 150 -1.46 -9.53 -11.13
CA GLU A 150 -0.31 -9.39 -12.00
C GLU A 150 0.17 -10.75 -12.50
N ASP A 151 0.39 -11.69 -11.56
CA ASP A 151 0.72 -13.09 -11.84
C ASP A 151 0.00 -14.02 -10.85
N PHE A 152 -1.23 -14.39 -11.21
CA PHE A 152 -2.08 -15.23 -10.37
C PHE A 152 -1.44 -16.60 -10.08
N LYS A 153 -0.77 -17.21 -11.06
CA LYS A 153 -0.16 -18.53 -10.90
C LYS A 153 0.94 -18.51 -9.84
N THR A 154 1.86 -17.55 -9.93
CA THR A 154 2.95 -17.41 -8.97
C THR A 154 2.41 -17.06 -7.58
N PHE A 155 1.42 -16.17 -7.50
CA PHE A 155 0.76 -15.83 -6.23
C PHE A 155 0.05 -17.05 -5.62
N PHE A 156 -0.70 -17.81 -6.42
CA PHE A 156 -1.48 -18.96 -5.94
C PHE A 156 -0.56 -20.09 -5.44
N ASN A 157 0.50 -20.39 -6.16
CA ASN A 157 1.50 -21.38 -5.70
C ASN A 157 2.15 -20.95 -4.36
N ALA A 158 2.45 -19.65 -4.22
CA ALA A 158 2.98 -19.14 -2.97
C ALA A 158 1.96 -19.27 -1.81
N LEU A 159 0.69 -19.04 -2.08
CA LEU A 159 -0.39 -19.19 -1.10
C LEU A 159 -0.58 -20.65 -0.69
N GLU A 160 -0.64 -21.59 -1.64
CA GLU A 160 -0.77 -23.02 -1.37
C GLU A 160 0.36 -23.55 -0.47
N ASN A 161 1.56 -23.07 -0.65
CA ASN A 161 2.70 -23.45 0.20
C ASN A 161 2.63 -22.88 1.63
N THR A 162 1.60 -22.12 1.97
CA THR A 162 1.39 -21.59 3.33
C THR A 162 0.27 -22.31 4.09
N LEU A 163 -0.50 -23.13 3.39
CA LEU A 163 -1.59 -23.91 3.95
C LEU A 163 -1.10 -25.28 4.45
#